data_f9ee075956801dfe29fe22c85712bfac
#
_entry.id   f9ee075956801dfe29fe22c85712bfac
#
_cell.length_a   1.000
_cell.length_b   1.000
_cell.length_c   1.000
_cell.angle_alpha   90.00
_cell.angle_beta   90.00
_cell.angle_gamma   90.00
#
_symmetry.space_group_name_H-M   'P 1'
#
loop_
_entity.id
_entity.type
_entity.pdbx_description
1 polymer ?
#
loop_
_entity_poly.entity_id
_entity_poly.type
_entity_poly.pdbx_seq_one_letter_code
_entity_poly.pdbx_strand_id
1 'polypeptide(L)'
;AASDVYKRQGVWATKDGGGYGDSKINMRGFQAANVAVMINGVPVNDMEWGGVYWSNWAGLSDVTSSMQTQRGLGASIVSTPSVGGTINIITKSLDAKKGGSVWYGMGNDGLHQEGVSFSTGLMKNGWAVTALFSHRAGDGYIQGTDFNSYNWFINISKRINDAHQLSLTAFGAPQTHNKRSSQDGLTIEGWQQVQNYMGEKSMYRYNPTFGYDKNGQRRSSTTNQYHKPQISLNHTWQIDHKSSLSSAAYLSIARGGGYSGQGRGTLADGTSLSYSSWYGASNGVLNTLFRNPDGTFAYDKIQEMNANSTTGSNLVMAKSNNAHEWYGLVSTYKNELLPKKL
;
A
#
# COMPACT_ATOMS: atom_id res chain seq x y z
N ALA A 1 -1.98 19.98 -0.44
CA ALA A 1 -0.86 19.82 0.49
C ALA A 1 0.13 18.72 0.05
N ALA A 2 -0.32 17.46 -0.21
CA ALA A 2 0.61 16.40 -0.63
C ALA A 2 1.28 16.69 -1.99
N SER A 3 0.56 17.28 -2.95
CA SER A 3 1.11 17.63 -4.27
C SER A 3 2.18 18.72 -4.20
N ASP A 4 2.13 19.61 -3.23
CA ASP A 4 3.10 20.68 -3.06
C ASP A 4 4.43 20.16 -2.46
N VAL A 5 4.34 19.19 -1.56
CA VAL A 5 5.51 18.57 -0.94
C VAL A 5 6.35 17.83 -1.97
N TYR A 6 5.78 17.00 -2.84
CA TYR A 6 6.57 16.27 -3.83
C TYR A 6 7.14 17.18 -4.92
N LYS A 7 6.42 18.20 -5.36
CA LYS A 7 6.92 19.15 -6.37
C LYS A 7 8.15 19.92 -5.90
N ARG A 8 8.19 20.33 -4.62
CA ARG A 8 9.28 21.12 -4.06
C ARG A 8 10.43 20.27 -3.53
N GLN A 9 10.18 19.02 -3.16
CA GLN A 9 11.16 18.15 -2.51
C GLN A 9 11.85 17.18 -3.46
N GLY A 10 11.55 17.20 -4.76
CA GLY A 10 12.09 16.24 -5.72
C GLY A 10 11.63 14.81 -5.44
N VAL A 11 10.42 14.67 -4.87
CA VAL A 11 9.75 13.40 -4.64
C VAL A 11 8.78 13.16 -5.78
N TRP A 12 8.90 12.01 -6.42
CA TRP A 12 8.00 11.56 -7.47
C TRP A 12 7.22 10.34 -6.98
N ALA A 13 5.91 10.41 -7.01
CA ALA A 13 5.02 9.33 -6.62
C ALA A 13 4.13 8.91 -7.80
N THR A 14 4.09 7.62 -8.09
CA THR A 14 3.23 7.02 -9.11
C THR A 14 2.35 5.95 -8.48
N LYS A 15 1.10 5.85 -8.96
CA LYS A 15 0.21 4.75 -8.60
C LYS A 15 0.59 3.51 -9.43
N ASP A 16 0.57 2.35 -8.80
CA ASP A 16 0.78 1.06 -9.44
C ASP A 16 -0.56 0.33 -9.59
N GLY A 17 -0.66 -0.52 -10.61
CA GLY A 17 -1.69 -1.55 -10.73
C GLY A 17 -3.14 -1.15 -10.95
N GLY A 18 -3.48 0.15 -11.13
CA GLY A 18 -4.87 0.51 -11.50
C GLY A 18 -5.55 1.60 -10.67
N GLY A 19 -4.85 2.19 -9.74
CA GLY A 19 -5.35 3.38 -9.01
C GLY A 19 -5.61 3.19 -7.52
N TYR A 20 -5.93 2.01 -7.05
CA TYR A 20 -5.83 1.59 -5.66
C TYR A 20 -4.68 0.58 -5.53
N GLY A 21 -4.12 0.48 -4.33
CA GLY A 21 -3.03 -0.43 -4.00
C GLY A 21 -1.71 0.29 -3.84
N ASP A 22 -0.65 -0.34 -4.30
CA ASP A 22 0.70 0.16 -4.06
C ASP A 22 1.04 1.35 -4.94
N SER A 23 1.95 2.15 -4.43
CA SER A 23 2.53 3.31 -5.12
C SER A 23 4.05 3.21 -5.05
N LYS A 24 4.72 3.73 -6.06
CA LYS A 24 6.17 3.84 -6.06
C LYS A 24 6.55 5.28 -5.73
N ILE A 25 7.46 5.44 -4.78
CA ILE A 25 8.04 6.74 -4.45
C ILE A 25 9.50 6.74 -4.86
N ASN A 26 9.88 7.72 -5.66
CA ASN A 26 11.27 8.00 -5.99
C ASN A 26 11.64 9.37 -5.44
N MET A 27 12.83 9.48 -4.88
CA MET A 27 13.34 10.74 -4.34
C MET A 27 14.67 11.10 -5.01
N ARG A 28 14.71 12.21 -5.74
CA ARG A 28 15.92 12.66 -6.47
C ARG A 28 16.50 11.60 -7.41
N GLY A 29 15.65 10.79 -8.05
CA GLY A 29 16.07 9.69 -8.91
C GLY A 29 16.38 8.38 -8.19
N PHE A 30 16.47 8.38 -6.86
CA PHE A 30 16.62 7.14 -6.09
C PHE A 30 15.29 6.39 -6.01
N GLN A 31 15.34 5.08 -6.20
CA GLN A 31 14.17 4.20 -6.11
C GLN A 31 13.68 4.05 -4.66
N ALA A 32 12.46 3.57 -4.51
CA ALA A 32 11.78 3.41 -3.22
C ALA A 32 12.60 2.64 -2.16
N ALA A 33 13.36 1.64 -2.56
CA ALA A 33 14.24 0.86 -1.68
C ALA A 33 15.38 1.70 -1.05
N ASN A 34 15.72 2.84 -1.64
CA ASN A 34 16.75 3.75 -1.16
C ASN A 34 16.18 4.97 -0.41
N VAL A 35 14.89 4.94 -0.08
CA VAL A 35 14.20 6.00 0.68
C VAL A 35 13.66 5.39 1.97
N ALA A 36 14.18 5.85 3.12
CA ALA A 36 13.66 5.40 4.41
C ALA A 36 12.32 6.07 4.71
N VAL A 37 11.33 5.29 5.07
CA VAL A 37 10.01 5.77 5.48
C VAL A 37 9.74 5.34 6.91
N MET A 38 9.24 6.29 7.71
CA MET A 38 8.89 6.06 9.11
C MET A 38 7.49 6.56 9.40
N ILE A 39 6.85 5.93 10.36
CA ILE A 39 5.61 6.41 10.98
C ILE A 39 5.87 6.57 12.47
N ASN A 40 5.78 7.80 12.98
CA ASN A 40 6.12 8.15 14.37
C ASN A 40 7.53 7.69 14.79
N GLY A 41 8.50 7.77 13.87
CA GLY A 41 9.89 7.34 14.10
C GLY A 41 10.12 5.82 13.99
N VAL A 42 9.09 5.01 13.75
CA VAL A 42 9.20 3.56 13.51
C VAL A 42 9.40 3.31 12.02
N PRO A 43 10.48 2.62 11.60
CA PRO A 43 10.70 2.26 10.20
C PRO A 43 9.58 1.35 9.67
N VAL A 44 9.13 1.55 8.43
CA VAL A 44 8.07 0.77 7.80
C VAL A 44 8.46 0.17 6.44
N ASN A 45 9.71 0.36 6.03
CA ASN A 45 10.25 -0.29 4.85
C ASN A 45 10.21 -1.81 4.99
N ASP A 46 9.89 -2.48 3.92
CA ASP A 46 9.89 -3.94 3.85
C ASP A 46 11.30 -4.50 3.98
N MET A 47 11.46 -5.59 4.73
CA MET A 47 12.77 -6.16 5.06
C MET A 47 13.39 -6.94 3.88
N GLU A 48 12.60 -7.37 2.90
CA GLU A 48 13.07 -8.16 1.76
C GLU A 48 13.51 -7.26 0.60
N TRP A 49 12.63 -6.34 0.17
CA TRP A 49 12.92 -5.50 -1.00
C TRP A 49 13.22 -4.02 -0.69
N GLY A 50 13.10 -3.63 0.59
CA GLY A 50 13.50 -2.31 1.08
C GLY A 50 12.52 -1.16 0.84
N GLY A 51 11.49 -1.33 0.04
CA GLY A 51 10.49 -0.28 -0.21
C GLY A 51 9.29 -0.35 0.72
N VAL A 52 8.21 0.36 0.39
CA VAL A 52 6.99 0.40 1.20
C VAL A 52 5.78 -0.04 0.37
N TYR A 53 5.04 -1.02 0.87
CA TYR A 53 3.73 -1.39 0.36
C TYR A 53 2.67 -0.43 0.91
N TRP A 54 2.39 0.63 0.17
CA TRP A 54 1.52 1.72 0.62
C TRP A 54 0.07 1.30 0.83
N SER A 55 -0.38 0.21 0.21
CA SER A 55 -1.69 -0.38 0.46
C SER A 55 -1.90 -0.82 1.92
N ASN A 56 -0.81 -1.17 2.63
CA ASN A 56 -0.86 -1.51 4.05
C ASN A 56 -1.14 -0.31 4.97
N TRP A 57 -1.01 0.89 4.44
CA TRP A 57 -1.12 2.17 5.15
C TRP A 57 -2.22 3.06 4.56
N ALA A 58 -3.20 2.46 3.88
CA ALA A 58 -4.36 3.20 3.38
C ALA A 58 -5.05 3.94 4.55
N GLY A 59 -5.55 5.15 4.29
CA GLY A 59 -6.14 5.99 5.34
C GLY A 59 -5.15 6.70 6.28
N LEU A 60 -3.85 6.45 6.16
CA LEU A 60 -2.83 7.15 6.98
C LEU A 60 -2.90 8.68 6.79
N SER A 61 -3.27 9.15 5.58
CA SER A 61 -3.47 10.58 5.30
C SER A 61 -4.50 11.25 6.20
N ASP A 62 -5.53 10.54 6.62
CA ASP A 62 -6.66 11.09 7.39
C ASP A 62 -6.27 11.34 8.86
N VAL A 63 -5.22 10.64 9.31
CA VAL A 63 -4.69 10.73 10.67
C VAL A 63 -3.30 11.38 10.74
N THR A 64 -2.73 11.80 9.61
CA THR A 64 -1.45 12.49 9.57
C THR A 64 -1.57 13.90 10.13
N SER A 65 -0.72 14.25 11.08
CA SER A 65 -0.54 15.61 11.61
C SER A 65 0.48 16.38 10.78
N SER A 66 1.63 15.75 10.49
CA SER A 66 2.69 16.35 9.67
C SER A 66 3.51 15.30 8.94
N MET A 67 4.19 15.72 7.88
CA MET A 67 5.15 14.91 7.15
C MET A 67 6.48 15.67 7.06
N GLN A 68 7.53 15.04 7.54
CA GLN A 68 8.89 15.57 7.51
C GLN A 68 9.67 14.84 6.43
N THR A 69 10.28 15.58 5.51
CA THR A 69 11.08 15.00 4.43
C THR A 69 12.49 15.57 4.49
N GLN A 70 13.48 14.70 4.58
CA GLN A 70 14.89 15.02 4.50
C GLN A 70 15.49 14.42 3.24
N ARG A 71 16.18 15.23 2.45
CA ARG A 71 16.82 14.82 1.19
C ARG A 71 18.27 14.44 1.40
N GLY A 72 18.70 13.34 0.77
CA GLY A 72 20.09 12.88 0.76
C GLY A 72 20.55 12.31 2.10
N LEU A 73 21.86 12.12 2.20
CA LEU A 73 22.55 11.70 3.42
C LEU A 73 22.54 12.84 4.45
N GLY A 74 21.42 13.11 5.05
CA GLY A 74 21.39 13.98 6.23
C GLY A 74 22.02 13.26 7.43
N ALA A 75 22.43 14.01 8.45
CA ALA A 75 22.78 13.43 9.74
C ALA A 75 21.56 12.61 10.21
N SER A 76 21.63 11.31 9.95
CA SER A 76 20.48 10.42 10.06
C SER A 76 20.14 10.26 11.54
N ILE A 77 19.04 10.88 11.94
CA ILE A 77 18.37 10.57 13.21
C ILE A 77 17.65 9.21 13.09
N VAL A 78 17.82 8.53 11.95
CA VAL A 78 17.04 7.36 11.54
C VAL A 78 17.89 6.11 11.68
N SER A 79 17.30 5.08 12.26
CA SER A 79 17.90 3.75 12.40
C SER A 79 18.11 3.02 11.05
N THR A 80 17.52 3.51 9.98
CA THR A 80 17.61 2.88 8.64
C THR A 80 18.46 3.75 7.72
N PRO A 81 19.60 3.22 7.18
CA PRO A 81 20.41 3.94 6.22
C PRO A 81 19.62 4.24 4.94
N SER A 82 19.75 5.47 4.44
CA SER A 82 19.09 5.85 3.20
C SER A 82 19.90 6.90 2.45
N VAL A 83 20.23 6.61 1.20
CA VAL A 83 20.97 7.52 0.32
C VAL A 83 20.04 8.49 -0.41
N GLY A 84 18.81 8.12 -0.67
CA GLY A 84 17.80 8.95 -1.33
C GLY A 84 17.25 10.03 -0.43
N GLY A 85 17.08 9.70 0.84
CA GLY A 85 16.50 10.57 1.86
C GLY A 85 15.53 9.84 2.78
N THR A 86 14.89 10.59 3.68
CA THR A 86 13.96 10.05 4.66
C THR A 86 12.62 10.77 4.61
N ILE A 87 11.55 10.02 4.85
CA ILE A 87 10.19 10.54 5.05
C ILE A 87 9.71 10.05 6.40
N ASN A 88 9.38 10.97 7.31
CA ASN A 88 8.77 10.64 8.59
C ASN A 88 7.34 11.20 8.65
N ILE A 89 6.38 10.33 8.82
CA ILE A 89 4.96 10.65 8.93
C ILE A 89 4.60 10.67 10.40
N ILE A 90 4.14 11.82 10.88
CA ILE A 90 3.72 12.02 12.27
C ILE A 90 2.19 11.97 12.30
N THR A 91 1.64 11.07 13.11
CA THR A 91 0.19 10.95 13.28
C THR A 91 -0.32 11.88 14.38
N LYS A 92 -1.63 12.15 14.35
CA LYS A 92 -2.34 12.93 15.37
C LYS A 92 -2.17 12.32 16.77
N SER A 93 -1.82 13.13 17.74
CA SER A 93 -1.61 12.73 19.13
C SER A 93 -2.08 13.83 20.10
N LEU A 94 -1.20 14.32 20.98
CA LEU A 94 -1.49 15.42 21.91
C LEU A 94 -1.86 16.74 21.22
N ASP A 95 -1.45 16.93 19.98
CA ASP A 95 -1.70 18.10 19.13
C ASP A 95 -3.08 18.08 18.43
N ALA A 96 -3.80 16.97 18.53
CA ALA A 96 -5.11 16.82 17.90
C ALA A 96 -6.12 17.78 18.57
N LYS A 97 -6.87 18.53 17.76
CA LYS A 97 -7.94 19.39 18.25
C LYS A 97 -9.15 18.55 18.66
N LYS A 98 -9.83 18.98 19.73
CA LYS A 98 -11.10 18.37 20.14
C LYS A 98 -12.13 18.49 19.02
N GLY A 99 -12.80 17.39 18.69
CA GLY A 99 -13.84 17.37 17.68
C GLY A 99 -14.08 15.97 17.11
N GLY A 100 -14.99 15.90 16.16
CA GLY A 100 -15.29 14.69 15.42
C GLY A 100 -15.81 15.04 14.03
N SER A 101 -15.76 14.09 13.13
CA SER A 101 -16.32 14.19 11.79
C SER A 101 -16.89 12.87 11.34
N VAL A 102 -17.94 12.95 10.53
CA VAL A 102 -18.49 11.85 9.75
C VAL A 102 -18.45 12.32 8.30
N TRP A 103 -18.02 11.47 7.40
CA TRP A 103 -17.98 11.80 5.97
C TRP A 103 -18.43 10.63 5.12
N TYR A 104 -18.97 10.97 3.99
CA TYR A 104 -19.29 10.05 2.92
C TYR A 104 -18.89 10.68 1.59
N GLY A 105 -18.33 9.90 0.69
CA GLY A 105 -17.89 10.34 -0.62
C GLY A 105 -18.15 9.30 -1.70
N MET A 106 -18.48 9.77 -2.88
CA MET A 106 -18.65 8.95 -4.10
C MET A 106 -17.76 9.49 -5.21
N GLY A 107 -17.41 8.63 -6.14
CA GLY A 107 -16.58 9.01 -7.29
C GLY A 107 -16.81 8.10 -8.49
N ASN A 108 -16.02 8.33 -9.53
CA ASN A 108 -16.05 7.49 -10.73
C ASN A 108 -15.65 6.05 -10.41
N ASP A 109 -16.03 5.14 -11.31
CA ASP A 109 -15.68 3.72 -11.25
C ASP A 109 -16.13 3.04 -9.95
N GLY A 110 -17.36 3.35 -9.52
CA GLY A 110 -17.97 2.74 -8.34
C GLY A 110 -17.32 3.14 -7.01
N LEU A 111 -16.42 4.15 -7.00
CA LEU A 111 -15.77 4.60 -5.77
C LEU A 111 -16.82 5.10 -4.76
N HIS A 112 -16.79 4.53 -3.58
CA HIS A 112 -17.43 5.06 -2.40
C HIS A 112 -16.50 4.97 -1.20
N GLN A 113 -16.65 5.91 -0.29
CA GLN A 113 -15.86 5.96 0.93
C GLN A 113 -16.68 6.62 2.03
N GLU A 114 -16.59 6.08 3.22
CA GLU A 114 -17.22 6.61 4.41
C GLU A 114 -16.27 6.49 5.59
N GLY A 115 -16.51 7.34 6.58
CA GLY A 115 -15.68 7.26 7.78
C GLY A 115 -16.18 8.14 8.90
N VAL A 116 -15.65 7.85 10.08
CA VAL A 116 -15.87 8.60 11.30
C VAL A 116 -14.55 8.82 12.01
N SER A 117 -14.35 10.01 12.54
CA SER A 117 -13.21 10.32 13.40
C SER A 117 -13.66 11.07 14.63
N PHE A 118 -12.89 10.91 15.71
CA PHE A 118 -13.13 11.55 16.99
C PHE A 118 -11.81 11.88 17.66
N SER A 119 -11.75 13.03 18.33
CA SER A 119 -10.63 13.41 19.19
C SER A 119 -11.14 14.18 20.42
N THR A 120 -10.61 13.83 21.59
CA THR A 120 -10.86 14.58 22.83
C THR A 120 -10.11 15.91 22.87
N GLY A 121 -9.07 16.06 22.04
CA GLY A 121 -8.02 17.05 22.28
C GLY A 121 -7.26 16.76 23.57
N LEU A 122 -6.33 17.62 23.91
CA LEU A 122 -5.61 17.53 25.20
C LEU A 122 -6.55 17.97 26.33
N MET A 123 -6.90 17.03 27.19
CA MET A 123 -7.76 17.25 28.36
C MET A 123 -6.95 17.85 29.53
N LYS A 124 -7.63 18.49 30.49
CA LYS A 124 -7.00 19.11 31.68
C LYS A 124 -6.15 18.15 32.51
N ASN A 125 -6.50 16.87 32.52
CA ASN A 125 -5.76 15.80 33.21
C ASN A 125 -4.56 15.26 32.39
N GLY A 126 -4.22 15.90 31.27
CA GLY A 126 -3.06 15.57 30.44
C GLY A 126 -3.30 14.39 29.46
N TRP A 127 -4.47 13.81 29.37
CA TRP A 127 -4.79 12.77 28.40
C TRP A 127 -5.30 13.36 27.07
N ALA A 128 -5.04 12.65 25.99
CA ALA A 128 -5.68 12.88 24.70
C ALA A 128 -5.96 11.53 24.04
N VAL A 129 -7.13 11.41 23.40
CA VAL A 129 -7.55 10.21 22.66
C VAL A 129 -8.01 10.65 21.28
N THR A 130 -7.51 9.98 20.26
CA THR A 130 -7.97 10.15 18.86
C THR A 130 -8.26 8.79 18.27
N ALA A 131 -9.41 8.64 17.61
CA ALA A 131 -9.78 7.43 16.90
C ALA A 131 -10.36 7.77 15.53
N LEU A 132 -10.15 6.86 14.57
CA LEU A 132 -10.71 6.92 13.22
C LEU A 132 -11.05 5.51 12.77
N PHE A 133 -12.19 5.40 12.10
CA PHE A 133 -12.54 4.23 11.31
C PHE A 133 -13.09 4.70 9.97
N SER A 134 -12.64 4.07 8.88
CA SER A 134 -13.14 4.36 7.53
C SER A 134 -13.16 3.11 6.66
N HIS A 135 -14.03 3.16 5.67
CA HIS A 135 -14.14 2.16 4.63
C HIS A 135 -14.03 2.83 3.26
N ARG A 136 -13.42 2.15 2.32
CA ARG A 136 -13.27 2.60 0.95
C ARG A 136 -13.32 1.40 0.00
N ALA A 137 -14.20 1.46 -1.01
CA ALA A 137 -14.31 0.43 -2.03
C ALA A 137 -14.60 1.03 -3.41
N GLY A 138 -14.39 0.26 -4.46
CA GLY A 138 -14.68 0.67 -5.84
C GLY A 138 -14.24 -0.37 -6.85
N ASP A 139 -14.69 -0.19 -8.11
CA ASP A 139 -14.35 -1.07 -9.23
C ASP A 139 -12.95 -0.82 -9.79
N GLY A 140 -12.40 0.38 -9.53
CA GLY A 140 -11.12 0.83 -10.08
C GLY A 140 -11.22 1.35 -11.52
N TYR A 141 -10.25 2.18 -11.90
CA TYR A 141 -10.18 2.78 -13.22
C TYR A 141 -9.92 1.74 -14.33
N ILE A 142 -9.13 0.73 -14.04
CA ILE A 142 -8.76 -0.37 -14.97
C ILE A 142 -9.72 -1.53 -14.73
N GLN A 143 -10.09 -2.26 -15.79
CA GLN A 143 -10.93 -3.44 -15.71
C GLN A 143 -10.41 -4.45 -14.68
N GLY A 144 -11.30 -4.92 -13.79
CA GLY A 144 -10.98 -5.94 -12.79
C GLY A 144 -9.95 -5.50 -11.75
N THR A 145 -9.85 -4.20 -11.46
CA THR A 145 -9.01 -3.67 -10.38
C THR A 145 -9.85 -3.20 -9.19
N ASP A 146 -10.92 -3.92 -8.94
CA ASP A 146 -11.79 -3.69 -7.79
C ASP A 146 -11.02 -3.84 -6.47
N PHE A 147 -11.44 -3.06 -5.51
CA PHE A 147 -10.82 -3.03 -4.19
C PHE A 147 -11.84 -2.80 -3.08
N ASN A 148 -11.46 -3.28 -1.89
CA ASN A 148 -12.20 -3.10 -0.65
C ASN A 148 -11.18 -2.94 0.49
N SER A 149 -11.25 -1.84 1.23
CA SER A 149 -10.31 -1.50 2.29
C SER A 149 -11.00 -0.87 3.47
N TYR A 150 -10.65 -1.34 4.64
CA TYR A 150 -11.01 -0.71 5.92
C TYR A 150 -9.76 -0.09 6.52
N ASN A 151 -9.92 1.04 7.21
CA ASN A 151 -8.83 1.68 7.94
C ASN A 151 -9.28 1.96 9.36
N TRP A 152 -8.42 1.67 10.29
CA TRP A 152 -8.66 1.97 11.69
C TRP A 152 -7.41 2.58 12.31
N PHE A 153 -7.62 3.51 13.21
CA PHE A 153 -6.57 4.21 13.94
C PHE A 153 -7.04 4.53 15.34
N ILE A 154 -6.20 4.33 16.32
CA ILE A 154 -6.37 4.81 17.69
C ILE A 154 -5.05 5.35 18.21
N ASN A 155 -5.11 6.50 18.85
CA ASN A 155 -4.01 7.07 19.61
C ASN A 155 -4.51 7.42 21.00
N ILE A 156 -3.78 7.00 22.02
CA ILE A 156 -3.97 7.34 23.42
C ILE A 156 -2.66 7.95 23.91
N SER A 157 -2.70 9.23 24.22
CA SER A 157 -1.52 9.99 24.63
C SER A 157 -1.69 10.58 26.02
N LYS A 158 -0.59 10.69 26.73
CA LYS A 158 -0.51 11.27 28.08
C LYS A 158 0.65 12.23 28.18
N ARG A 159 0.37 13.48 28.50
CA ARG A 159 1.36 14.41 29.03
C ARG A 159 1.44 14.13 30.54
N ILE A 160 2.50 13.49 30.99
CA ILE A 160 2.71 13.16 32.40
C ILE A 160 3.07 14.45 33.16
N ASN A 161 4.01 15.18 32.60
CA ASN A 161 4.45 16.53 33.02
C ASN A 161 5.10 17.24 31.81
N ASP A 162 5.76 18.35 32.03
CA ASP A 162 6.42 19.12 30.95
C ASP A 162 7.63 18.39 30.36
N ALA A 163 8.25 17.49 31.12
CA ALA A 163 9.41 16.74 30.68
C ALA A 163 9.05 15.39 30.02
N HIS A 164 7.92 14.78 30.36
CA HIS A 164 7.57 13.41 29.94
C HIS A 164 6.23 13.32 29.22
N GLN A 165 6.25 12.75 28.03
CA GLN A 165 5.08 12.44 27.22
C GLN A 165 5.10 10.99 26.77
N LEU A 166 3.96 10.31 26.84
CA LEU A 166 3.73 8.96 26.31
C LEU A 166 2.65 8.99 25.24
N SER A 167 2.80 8.18 24.22
CA SER A 167 1.82 8.04 23.14
C SER A 167 1.75 6.60 22.67
N LEU A 168 0.64 5.93 22.93
CA LEU A 168 0.31 4.63 22.38
C LEU A 168 -0.48 4.85 21.09
N THR A 169 0.05 4.38 19.97
CA THR A 169 -0.58 4.46 18.66
C THR A 169 -0.77 3.06 18.09
N ALA A 170 -1.97 2.75 17.63
CA ALA A 170 -2.27 1.52 16.92
C ALA A 170 -3.09 1.83 15.67
N PHE A 171 -2.77 1.22 14.55
CA PHE A 171 -3.48 1.41 13.29
C PHE A 171 -3.28 0.24 12.34
N GLY A 172 -4.18 0.13 11.35
CA GLY A 172 -4.10 -0.88 10.32
C GLY A 172 -5.09 -0.64 9.19
N ALA A 173 -4.85 -1.31 8.08
CA ALA A 173 -5.66 -1.22 6.87
C ALA A 173 -5.89 -2.62 6.28
N PRO A 174 -6.81 -3.44 6.84
CA PRO A 174 -7.19 -4.67 6.18
C PRO A 174 -7.80 -4.36 4.82
N GLN A 175 -7.27 -4.99 3.77
CA GLN A 175 -7.67 -4.69 2.41
C GLN A 175 -7.59 -5.91 1.50
N THR A 176 -8.40 -5.88 0.44
CA THR A 176 -8.31 -6.75 -0.72
C THR A 176 -8.37 -5.88 -1.96
N HIS A 177 -7.48 -6.11 -2.89
CA HIS A 177 -7.54 -5.44 -4.18
C HIS A 177 -6.99 -6.31 -5.30
N ASN A 178 -7.55 -6.09 -6.48
CA ASN A 178 -7.05 -6.63 -7.73
C ASN A 178 -6.22 -5.57 -8.45
N LYS A 179 -5.25 -5.99 -9.25
CA LYS A 179 -4.41 -5.07 -10.01
C LYS A 179 -4.10 -5.61 -11.40
N ARG A 180 -3.81 -4.73 -12.32
CA ARG A 180 -3.14 -5.10 -13.57
C ARG A 180 -1.66 -5.34 -13.28
N SER A 181 -1.13 -6.50 -13.64
CA SER A 181 0.28 -6.81 -13.47
C SER A 181 1.15 -5.92 -14.34
N SER A 182 2.37 -5.62 -13.90
CA SER A 182 3.38 -4.96 -14.73
C SER A 182 3.81 -5.82 -15.94
N GLN A 183 3.62 -7.12 -15.87
CA GLN A 183 3.86 -8.04 -16.98
C GLN A 183 2.81 -7.96 -18.08
N ASP A 184 1.65 -7.36 -17.78
CA ASP A 184 0.57 -7.11 -18.74
C ASP A 184 0.74 -5.78 -19.51
N GLY A 185 1.91 -5.14 -19.42
CA GLY A 185 2.25 -3.95 -20.19
C GLY A 185 2.32 -4.24 -21.68
N LEU A 186 1.74 -3.36 -22.49
CA LEU A 186 1.69 -3.48 -23.95
C LEU A 186 2.58 -2.42 -24.62
N THR A 187 3.05 -2.70 -25.84
CA THR A 187 3.62 -1.68 -26.72
C THR A 187 2.55 -0.66 -27.13
N ILE A 188 2.97 0.43 -27.79
CA ILE A 188 2.03 1.43 -28.32
C ILE A 188 1.04 0.77 -29.29
N GLU A 189 1.52 -0.07 -30.18
CA GLU A 189 0.71 -0.83 -31.14
C GLU A 189 -0.24 -1.78 -30.41
N GLY A 190 0.23 -2.44 -29.36
CA GLY A 190 -0.59 -3.31 -28.52
C GLY A 190 -1.74 -2.55 -27.85
N TRP A 191 -1.47 -1.34 -27.32
CA TRP A 191 -2.51 -0.47 -26.77
C TRP A 191 -3.52 -0.03 -27.83
N GLN A 192 -3.08 0.31 -29.04
CA GLN A 192 -3.98 0.64 -30.15
C GLN A 192 -4.85 -0.56 -30.55
N GLN A 193 -4.27 -1.76 -30.59
CA GLN A 193 -4.99 -2.98 -30.92
C GLN A 193 -6.14 -3.26 -29.94
N VAL A 194 -5.91 -3.13 -28.63
CA VAL A 194 -6.93 -3.42 -27.61
C VAL A 194 -8.01 -2.33 -27.52
N GLN A 195 -7.84 -1.17 -28.18
CA GLN A 195 -8.89 -0.15 -28.25
C GLN A 195 -10.20 -0.72 -28.79
N ASN A 196 -10.13 -1.68 -29.72
CA ASN A 196 -11.32 -2.33 -30.30
C ASN A 196 -12.15 -3.08 -29.24
N TYR A 197 -11.54 -3.60 -28.18
CA TYR A 197 -12.23 -4.25 -27.06
C TYR A 197 -12.85 -3.25 -26.08
N MET A 198 -12.39 -2.01 -26.09
CA MET A 198 -12.82 -0.99 -25.14
C MET A 198 -13.94 -0.09 -25.64
N GLY A 199 -14.25 -0.12 -26.95
CA GLY A 199 -15.23 0.75 -27.56
C GLY A 199 -14.89 2.23 -27.36
N GLU A 200 -15.79 2.99 -26.77
CA GLU A 200 -15.59 4.43 -26.46
C GLU A 200 -14.69 4.67 -25.21
N LYS A 201 -14.43 3.64 -24.42
CA LYS A 201 -13.58 3.76 -23.23
C LYS A 201 -12.11 3.79 -23.65
N SER A 202 -11.28 4.51 -22.89
CA SER A 202 -9.84 4.55 -23.12
C SER A 202 -9.21 3.15 -23.12
N MET A 203 -8.36 2.86 -24.08
CA MET A 203 -7.55 1.64 -24.16
C MET A 203 -6.73 1.39 -22.88
N TYR A 204 -6.34 2.42 -22.16
CA TYR A 204 -5.57 2.30 -20.91
C TYR A 204 -6.37 1.71 -19.74
N ARG A 205 -7.70 1.60 -19.89
CA ARG A 205 -8.57 0.88 -18.95
C ARG A 205 -8.53 -0.65 -19.14
N TYR A 206 -8.00 -1.11 -20.25
CA TYR A 206 -7.92 -2.53 -20.57
C TYR A 206 -6.97 -3.27 -19.61
N ASN A 207 -7.41 -4.44 -19.14
CA ASN A 207 -6.59 -5.34 -18.36
C ASN A 207 -6.52 -6.71 -19.07
N PRO A 208 -5.36 -7.09 -19.59
CA PRO A 208 -5.21 -8.34 -20.36
C PRO A 208 -5.57 -9.61 -19.60
N THR A 209 -5.61 -9.57 -18.27
CA THR A 209 -5.99 -10.72 -17.43
C THR A 209 -7.36 -10.57 -16.77
N PHE A 210 -8.13 -9.55 -17.14
CA PHE A 210 -9.52 -9.44 -16.70
C PHE A 210 -10.43 -10.36 -17.51
N GLY A 211 -11.32 -11.09 -16.83
CA GLY A 211 -12.29 -11.96 -17.47
C GLY A 211 -13.34 -12.49 -16.52
N TYR A 212 -13.99 -13.58 -16.93
CA TYR A 212 -15.07 -14.20 -16.17
C TYR A 212 -14.81 -15.70 -16.03
N ASP A 213 -15.23 -16.27 -14.92
CA ASP A 213 -15.24 -17.70 -14.72
C ASP A 213 -16.52 -18.34 -15.29
N LYS A 214 -16.61 -19.68 -15.24
CA LYS A 214 -17.78 -20.43 -15.73
C LYS A 214 -19.11 -20.06 -15.07
N ASN A 215 -19.08 -19.39 -13.93
CA ASN A 215 -20.26 -18.91 -13.22
C ASN A 215 -20.56 -17.44 -13.52
N GLY A 216 -19.84 -16.82 -14.44
CA GLY A 216 -19.94 -15.39 -14.77
C GLY A 216 -19.37 -14.45 -13.71
N GLN A 217 -18.61 -14.95 -12.75
CA GLN A 217 -17.97 -14.11 -11.75
C GLN A 217 -16.72 -13.44 -12.31
N ARG A 218 -16.54 -12.16 -12.01
CA ARG A 218 -15.35 -11.38 -12.39
C ARG A 218 -14.10 -12.00 -11.77
N ARG A 219 -13.05 -12.08 -12.58
CA ARG A 219 -11.74 -12.63 -12.17
C ARG A 219 -10.61 -11.74 -12.65
N SER A 220 -9.53 -11.75 -11.87
CA SER A 220 -8.24 -11.20 -12.24
C SER A 220 -7.15 -12.19 -11.82
N SER A 221 -6.05 -12.25 -12.55
CA SER A 221 -4.93 -13.12 -12.20
C SER A 221 -4.07 -12.58 -11.05
N THR A 222 -4.30 -11.34 -10.64
CA THR A 222 -3.47 -10.68 -9.63
C THR A 222 -4.34 -10.06 -8.55
N THR A 223 -4.46 -10.77 -7.42
CA THR A 223 -5.20 -10.31 -6.23
C THR A 223 -4.25 -10.21 -5.06
N ASN A 224 -4.39 -9.16 -4.28
CA ASN A 224 -3.68 -8.97 -3.02
C ASN A 224 -4.68 -8.82 -1.88
N GLN A 225 -4.47 -9.55 -0.79
CA GLN A 225 -5.25 -9.47 0.43
C GLN A 225 -4.29 -9.40 1.61
N TYR A 226 -4.30 -8.29 2.34
CA TYR A 226 -3.30 -8.10 3.38
C TYR A 226 -3.84 -7.27 4.55
N HIS A 227 -3.32 -7.56 5.76
CA HIS A 227 -3.47 -6.73 6.94
C HIS A 227 -2.15 -6.69 7.69
N LYS A 228 -1.55 -5.49 7.81
CA LYS A 228 -0.30 -5.23 8.52
C LYS A 228 -0.53 -4.17 9.59
N PRO A 229 -1.17 -4.51 10.72
CA PRO A 229 -1.35 -3.56 11.81
C PRO A 229 -0.01 -3.22 12.44
N GLN A 230 0.11 -2.00 12.94
CA GLN A 230 1.25 -1.54 13.71
C GLN A 230 0.78 -0.95 15.04
N ILE A 231 1.46 -1.32 16.11
CA ILE A 231 1.29 -0.77 17.45
C ILE A 231 2.63 -0.19 17.87
N SER A 232 2.64 1.04 18.37
CA SER A 232 3.86 1.66 18.89
C SER A 232 3.59 2.41 20.18
N LEU A 233 4.50 2.29 21.13
CA LEU A 233 4.55 3.09 22.35
C LEU A 233 5.74 4.04 22.24
N ASN A 234 5.45 5.32 22.09
CA ASN A 234 6.43 6.37 22.00
C ASN A 234 6.55 7.11 23.33
N HIS A 235 7.77 7.30 23.82
CA HIS A 235 8.10 8.10 24.97
C HIS A 235 9.04 9.22 24.55
N THR A 236 8.70 10.44 24.92
CA THR A 236 9.59 11.61 24.79
C THR A 236 9.93 12.12 26.16
N TRP A 237 11.23 12.24 26.42
CA TRP A 237 11.78 12.82 27.65
C TRP A 237 12.64 14.05 27.32
N GLN A 238 12.18 15.22 27.73
CA GLN A 238 13.00 16.44 27.74
C GLN A 238 13.82 16.45 29.02
N ILE A 239 15.08 16.03 28.96
CA ILE A 239 15.97 15.87 30.14
C ILE A 239 16.30 17.23 30.71
N ASP A 240 16.69 18.16 29.85
CA ASP A 240 16.94 19.55 30.15
C ASP A 240 16.73 20.40 28.87
N HIS A 241 17.08 21.70 28.91
CA HIS A 241 16.89 22.61 27.78
C HIS A 241 17.75 22.28 26.55
N LYS A 242 18.79 21.43 26.68
CA LYS A 242 19.69 21.02 25.59
C LYS A 242 19.54 19.57 25.21
N SER A 243 18.98 18.73 26.07
CA SER A 243 19.03 17.29 25.96
C SER A 243 17.64 16.69 25.92
N SER A 244 17.40 15.80 24.98
CA SER A 244 16.16 15.02 24.91
C SER A 244 16.42 13.56 24.50
N LEU A 245 15.56 12.66 24.97
CA LEU A 245 15.53 11.26 24.60
C LEU A 245 14.14 10.93 24.03
N SER A 246 14.11 10.40 22.83
CA SER A 246 12.89 9.87 22.22
C SER A 246 13.06 8.37 22.01
N SER A 247 12.11 7.58 22.49
CA SER A 247 12.12 6.12 22.39
C SER A 247 10.81 5.64 21.82
N ALA A 248 10.85 4.63 20.93
CA ALA A 248 9.68 3.98 20.36
C ALA A 248 9.85 2.47 20.45
N ALA A 249 9.00 1.80 21.23
CA ALA A 249 8.82 0.37 21.18
C ALA A 249 7.68 0.05 20.22
N TYR A 250 7.84 -0.95 19.34
CA TYR A 250 6.84 -1.25 18.33
C TYR A 250 6.66 -2.75 18.07
N LEU A 251 5.45 -3.08 17.60
CA LEU A 251 5.04 -4.42 17.20
C LEU A 251 4.17 -4.33 15.95
N SER A 252 4.43 -5.21 14.99
CA SER A 252 3.57 -5.44 13.82
C SER A 252 3.44 -6.94 13.56
N ILE A 253 2.21 -7.45 13.54
CA ILE A 253 1.89 -8.83 13.23
C ILE A 253 1.04 -8.82 11.96
N ALA A 254 1.66 -9.13 10.83
CA ALA A 254 1.05 -9.06 9.52
C ALA A 254 0.66 -10.42 8.99
N ARG A 255 -0.47 -10.49 8.34
CA ARG A 255 -0.97 -11.69 7.65
C ARG A 255 -1.60 -11.27 6.32
N GLY A 256 -1.33 -12.04 5.28
CA GLY A 256 -1.92 -11.80 3.99
C GLY A 256 -1.37 -12.69 2.90
N GLY A 257 -1.64 -12.33 1.67
CA GLY A 257 -1.12 -13.06 0.52
C GLY A 257 -1.68 -12.53 -0.78
N GLY A 258 -1.11 -13.03 -1.85
CA GLY A 258 -1.53 -12.74 -3.21
C GLY A 258 -1.83 -14.02 -3.98
N TYR A 259 -2.72 -13.93 -4.94
CA TYR A 259 -2.94 -15.02 -5.88
C TYR A 259 -2.01 -14.86 -7.08
N SER A 260 -1.45 -16.00 -7.54
CA SER A 260 -0.69 -16.11 -8.77
C SER A 260 -1.01 -17.39 -9.50
N GLY A 261 -0.94 -17.35 -10.82
CA GLY A 261 -1.13 -18.53 -11.65
C GLY A 261 0.08 -19.46 -11.57
N GLN A 262 -0.19 -20.76 -11.46
CA GLN A 262 0.78 -21.83 -11.41
C GLN A 262 0.38 -22.95 -12.38
N GLY A 263 1.28 -23.86 -12.60
CA GLY A 263 1.02 -25.06 -13.38
C GLY A 263 1.83 -25.19 -14.65
N ARG A 264 1.66 -26.33 -15.29
CA ARG A 264 2.32 -26.71 -16.55
C ARG A 264 1.53 -27.82 -17.21
N GLY A 265 1.73 -28.02 -18.48
CA GLY A 265 1.12 -29.09 -19.25
C GLY A 265 1.33 -28.92 -20.74
N THR A 266 0.66 -29.70 -21.53
CA THR A 266 0.66 -29.58 -22.98
C THR A 266 -0.77 -29.82 -23.47
N LEU A 267 -1.27 -28.93 -24.30
CA LEU A 267 -2.58 -29.11 -24.96
C LEU A 267 -2.50 -30.19 -26.07
N ALA A 268 -3.65 -30.65 -26.52
CA ALA A 268 -3.75 -31.68 -27.58
C ALA A 268 -3.09 -31.25 -28.91
N ASP A 269 -3.04 -29.94 -29.18
CA ASP A 269 -2.38 -29.35 -30.35
C ASP A 269 -0.86 -29.14 -30.17
N GLY A 270 -0.30 -29.62 -29.06
CA GLY A 270 1.11 -29.48 -28.74
C GLY A 270 1.51 -28.17 -28.06
N THR A 271 0.58 -27.24 -27.80
CA THR A 271 0.84 -25.98 -27.10
C THR A 271 1.31 -26.26 -25.68
N SER A 272 2.48 -25.76 -25.33
CA SER A 272 3.03 -25.88 -23.98
C SER A 272 2.39 -24.88 -23.03
N LEU A 273 1.93 -25.36 -21.89
CA LEU A 273 1.38 -24.57 -20.78
C LEU A 273 2.43 -24.40 -19.68
N SER A 274 2.50 -23.20 -19.12
CA SER A 274 3.34 -22.89 -17.96
C SER A 274 2.69 -21.80 -17.11
N TYR A 275 3.33 -21.41 -16.02
CA TYR A 275 2.87 -20.29 -15.21
C TYR A 275 2.69 -18.98 -16.04
N SER A 276 3.48 -18.79 -17.12
CA SER A 276 3.31 -17.64 -18.02
C SER A 276 2.03 -17.68 -18.85
N SER A 277 1.35 -18.82 -18.94
CA SER A 277 0.03 -18.92 -19.59
C SER A 277 -1.05 -18.10 -18.87
N TRP A 278 -0.80 -17.72 -17.62
CA TRP A 278 -1.64 -16.79 -16.86
C TRP A 278 -1.39 -15.31 -17.18
N TYR A 279 -0.34 -14.99 -17.95
CA TYR A 279 -0.03 -13.63 -18.31
C TYR A 279 -0.90 -13.17 -19.47
N GLY A 280 -1.45 -11.98 -19.35
CA GLY A 280 -2.26 -11.38 -20.40
C GLY A 280 -1.45 -10.83 -21.58
N ALA A 281 -0.14 -10.63 -21.38
CA ALA A 281 0.79 -10.14 -22.38
C ALA A 281 2.17 -10.80 -22.21
N SER A 282 2.95 -10.79 -23.28
CA SER A 282 4.36 -11.23 -23.26
C SER A 282 5.18 -10.28 -24.13
N ASN A 283 6.25 -9.71 -23.58
CA ASN A 283 7.11 -8.75 -24.28
C ASN A 283 6.34 -7.60 -24.97
N GLY A 284 5.29 -7.12 -24.32
CA GLY A 284 4.45 -6.04 -24.82
C GLY A 284 3.42 -6.45 -25.89
N VAL A 285 3.35 -7.72 -26.24
CA VAL A 285 2.36 -8.27 -27.18
C VAL A 285 1.25 -8.99 -26.41
N LEU A 286 0.01 -8.74 -26.82
CA LEU A 286 -1.17 -9.38 -26.21
C LEU A 286 -1.09 -10.91 -26.39
N ASN A 287 -1.21 -11.63 -25.28
CA ASN A 287 -1.28 -13.08 -25.31
C ASN A 287 -2.68 -13.52 -25.79
N THR A 288 -2.74 -14.31 -26.86
CA THR A 288 -3.98 -14.83 -27.45
C THR A 288 -4.42 -16.15 -26.85
N LEU A 289 -3.54 -16.87 -26.16
CA LEU A 289 -3.89 -18.07 -25.42
C LEU A 289 -4.91 -17.71 -24.32
N PHE A 290 -6.01 -18.44 -24.25
CA PHE A 290 -7.12 -18.15 -23.33
C PHE A 290 -7.69 -16.72 -23.48
N ARG A 291 -7.77 -16.21 -24.71
CA ARG A 291 -8.41 -14.93 -25.03
C ARG A 291 -9.76 -15.16 -25.69
N ASN A 292 -10.81 -14.53 -25.18
CA ASN A 292 -12.12 -14.52 -25.82
C ASN A 292 -12.17 -13.48 -26.95
N PRO A 293 -13.13 -13.62 -27.90
CA PRO A 293 -13.29 -12.64 -28.99
C PRO A 293 -13.58 -11.22 -28.52
N ASP A 294 -14.17 -11.04 -27.33
CA ASP A 294 -14.43 -9.74 -26.69
C ASP A 294 -13.21 -9.16 -25.95
N GLY A 295 -12.05 -9.82 -26.05
CA GLY A 295 -10.82 -9.40 -25.42
C GLY A 295 -10.67 -9.80 -23.95
N THR A 296 -11.66 -10.46 -23.34
CA THR A 296 -11.55 -10.94 -21.95
C THR A 296 -10.68 -12.20 -21.83
N PHE A 297 -10.07 -12.40 -20.66
CA PHE A 297 -9.30 -13.62 -20.38
C PHE A 297 -10.25 -14.76 -20.00
N ALA A 298 -10.08 -15.92 -20.66
CA ALA A 298 -11.01 -17.05 -20.60
C ALA A 298 -10.73 -17.99 -19.42
N TYR A 299 -11.06 -17.56 -18.19
CA TYR A 299 -10.97 -18.41 -17.01
C TYR A 299 -11.87 -19.64 -17.07
N ASP A 300 -13.02 -19.52 -17.72
CA ASP A 300 -13.96 -20.61 -18.00
C ASP A 300 -13.30 -21.72 -18.79
N LYS A 301 -12.56 -21.41 -19.85
CA LYS A 301 -11.82 -22.40 -20.66
C LYS A 301 -10.75 -23.14 -19.88
N ILE A 302 -10.04 -22.43 -18.99
CA ILE A 302 -9.05 -23.05 -18.09
C ILE A 302 -9.76 -23.99 -17.11
N GLN A 303 -10.91 -23.61 -16.57
CA GLN A 303 -11.68 -24.45 -15.66
C GLN A 303 -12.22 -25.69 -16.39
N GLU A 304 -12.70 -25.54 -17.62
CA GLU A 304 -13.16 -26.65 -18.46
C GLU A 304 -12.01 -27.61 -18.81
N MET A 305 -10.88 -27.09 -19.26
CA MET A 305 -9.67 -27.86 -19.52
C MET A 305 -9.25 -28.71 -18.31
N ASN A 306 -9.25 -28.12 -17.13
CA ASN A 306 -8.90 -28.82 -15.90
C ASN A 306 -9.94 -29.88 -15.52
N ALA A 307 -11.24 -29.60 -15.71
CA ALA A 307 -12.32 -30.55 -15.42
C ALA A 307 -12.29 -31.77 -16.33
N ASN A 308 -11.85 -31.62 -17.57
CA ASN A 308 -11.74 -32.69 -18.56
C ASN A 308 -10.38 -33.44 -18.50
N SER A 309 -9.44 -32.98 -17.66
CA SER A 309 -8.13 -33.62 -17.55
C SER A 309 -8.21 -34.93 -16.73
N THR A 310 -7.65 -36.01 -17.28
CA THR A 310 -7.54 -37.31 -16.60
C THR A 310 -6.29 -37.41 -15.71
N THR A 311 -5.35 -36.49 -15.83
CA THR A 311 -4.06 -36.51 -15.14
C THR A 311 -3.92 -35.43 -14.05
N GLY A 312 -4.99 -34.64 -13.83
CA GLY A 312 -5.01 -33.52 -12.89
C GLY A 312 -5.03 -32.16 -13.57
N SER A 313 -5.17 -31.12 -12.77
CA SER A 313 -5.23 -29.72 -13.26
C SER A 313 -3.89 -29.28 -13.83
N ASN A 314 -3.88 -28.75 -15.05
CA ASN A 314 -2.70 -28.22 -15.70
C ASN A 314 -2.36 -26.81 -15.23
N LEU A 315 -3.36 -25.95 -15.08
CA LEU A 315 -3.21 -24.56 -14.63
C LEU A 315 -4.10 -24.29 -13.42
N VAL A 316 -3.52 -23.78 -12.34
CA VAL A 316 -4.21 -23.50 -11.08
C VAL A 316 -3.85 -22.10 -10.56
N MET A 317 -4.76 -21.50 -9.79
CA MET A 317 -4.46 -20.30 -9.03
C MET A 317 -3.99 -20.70 -7.63
N ALA A 318 -2.75 -20.38 -7.31
CA ALA A 318 -2.16 -20.60 -5.99
C ALA A 318 -2.19 -19.32 -5.17
N LYS A 319 -2.46 -19.43 -3.88
CA LYS A 319 -2.33 -18.33 -2.92
C LYS A 319 -0.99 -18.42 -2.22
N SER A 320 -0.15 -17.42 -2.42
CA SER A 320 1.06 -17.23 -1.63
C SER A 320 0.68 -16.54 -0.32
N ASN A 321 0.78 -17.25 0.80
CA ASN A 321 0.49 -16.69 2.12
C ASN A 321 1.77 -16.18 2.76
N ASN A 322 1.72 -14.93 3.22
CA ASN A 322 2.80 -14.27 3.91
C ASN A 322 2.41 -13.96 5.36
N ALA A 323 3.34 -14.19 6.27
CA ALA A 323 3.21 -13.86 7.68
C ALA A 323 4.47 -13.14 8.14
N HIS A 324 4.30 -11.97 8.74
CA HIS A 324 5.40 -11.18 9.27
C HIS A 324 5.17 -10.89 10.74
N GLU A 325 6.21 -11.02 11.53
CA GLU A 325 6.27 -10.59 12.92
C GLU A 325 7.47 -9.66 13.05
N TRP A 326 7.19 -8.40 13.35
CA TRP A 326 8.21 -7.38 13.43
C TRP A 326 8.03 -6.59 14.72
N TYR A 327 9.05 -6.58 15.55
CA TYR A 327 9.07 -5.83 16.79
C TYR A 327 10.45 -5.24 17.04
N GLY A 328 10.50 -4.17 17.79
CA GLY A 328 11.78 -3.53 18.12
C GLY A 328 11.64 -2.35 19.05
N LEU A 329 12.80 -1.81 19.38
CA LEU A 329 12.97 -0.61 20.17
C LEU A 329 13.96 0.30 19.44
N VAL A 330 13.56 1.55 19.20
CA VAL A 330 14.41 2.60 18.66
C VAL A 330 14.49 3.72 19.66
N SER A 331 15.69 4.18 19.99
CA SER A 331 15.90 5.33 20.87
C SER A 331 16.86 6.30 20.24
N THR A 332 16.53 7.60 20.32
CA THR A 332 17.34 8.70 19.82
C THR A 332 17.60 9.69 20.94
N TYR A 333 18.86 9.84 21.30
CA TYR A 333 19.32 10.89 22.22
C TYR A 333 19.84 12.07 21.41
N LYS A 334 19.36 13.26 21.73
CA LYS A 334 19.83 14.53 21.17
C LYS A 334 20.44 15.38 22.28
N ASN A 335 21.59 15.99 21.98
CA ASN A 335 22.23 16.95 22.86
C ASN A 335 22.80 18.10 22.03
N GLU A 336 22.53 19.33 22.44
CA GLU A 336 23.12 20.55 21.86
C GLU A 336 24.38 20.89 22.62
N LEU A 337 25.56 20.42 22.13
CA LEU A 337 26.84 20.59 22.78
C LEU A 337 27.36 22.04 22.71
N LEU A 338 27.02 22.77 21.64
CA LEU A 338 27.44 24.15 21.43
C LEU A 338 26.22 24.99 21.07
N PRO A 339 26.06 26.20 21.67
CA PRO A 339 25.04 27.13 21.25
C PRO A 339 25.26 27.46 19.76
N LYS A 340 24.18 27.45 18.96
CA LYS A 340 24.27 27.93 17.58
C LYS A 340 24.88 29.33 17.57
N LYS A 341 26.15 29.42 17.18
CA LYS A 341 26.70 30.69 16.70
C LYS A 341 26.21 30.85 15.28
N LEU A 342 25.29 31.77 15.05
CA LEU A 342 24.95 32.31 13.75
C LEU A 342 26.18 32.93 13.10
#